data_2e09705c60a580582bb912938dd14d3b
#
_entry.id   2e09705c60a580582bb912938dd14d3b
#
_cell.length_a   1.000
_cell.length_b   1.000
_cell.length_c   1.000
_cell.angle_alpha   90.00
_cell.angle_beta   90.00
_cell.angle_gamma   90.00
#
_symmetry.space_group_name_H-M   'P 1'
#
loop_
_entity.id
_entity.type
_entity.pdbx_description
1 polymer ?
#
loop_
_entity_poly.entity_id
_entity_poly.type
_entity_poly.pdbx_seq_one_letter_code
_entity_poly.pdbx_strand_id
1 'polypeptide(L)'
;MNKKHTNEKIIGKPDAILDEFPLKGGSAPTATHYCPGCGHGILHKLIGGAIDKLEIQDRTVLTSPVGCAVYAYHYFHCGNVQTAHGRAPAVGTGLSRAEDNAIVILYQGDGDLASIGLNETIQAANRGEKMAVFFINNTVYGMTGGQMAPTTLIGEVTVTCPEGRDPRFTGYPLHMCELIDNLNAPVYIERVSLSDVKNIRKAKRAVEKALKIQKEGKGYAFVEVLSPCPTNLRLDVIETEKFLKEEMGKEFPVKNFRDKTKEVEPLCRGESDFSKESLDKIFEVKSESTEDAVINHDFKEKRVKIAGFGGQGVLSMGITIAEAGMKSGLNVSYYPSYGPEQRGGESNCIVIVSGEFIGSPAVNEVDTLVALNRPSLEKFKHEVKEGGLILYDSAIGEFKAPEGITAISVPAFKIAKDQGVKRAGNTVLLGVLMALGRAGIGEEMFKKAIEHTFSKKPKLISVNLEILQVGAKWARDNLS
;
A
#
# COMPACT_ATOMS: atom_id res chain seq x y z
N MET A 1 37.25 24.54 43.44
CA MET A 1 37.02 23.95 42.11
C MET A 1 35.52 23.74 41.93
N ASN A 2 34.84 24.70 41.25
CA ASN A 2 33.42 24.60 40.94
C ASN A 2 33.25 23.61 39.80
N LYS A 3 32.71 22.42 40.08
CA LYS A 3 32.17 21.57 39.05
C LYS A 3 30.97 22.29 38.41
N LYS A 4 31.15 22.84 37.22
CA LYS A 4 30.01 23.21 36.34
C LYS A 4 29.19 21.96 36.16
N HIS A 5 27.99 21.91 36.77
CA HIS A 5 26.96 20.98 36.34
C HIS A 5 26.61 21.36 34.92
N THR A 6 27.12 20.63 33.94
CA THR A 6 26.59 20.64 32.61
C THR A 6 25.17 20.12 32.73
N ASN A 7 24.17 20.88 32.24
CA ASN A 7 22.79 20.43 32.10
C ASN A 7 22.77 19.35 30.99
N GLU A 8 23.35 18.18 31.29
CA GLU A 8 23.18 17.04 30.41
C GLU A 8 21.73 16.57 30.47
N LYS A 9 21.10 16.50 29.33
CA LYS A 9 19.75 16.00 29.18
C LYS A 9 19.72 14.53 29.59
N ILE A 10 19.26 14.26 30.83
CA ILE A 10 19.25 12.91 31.40
C ILE A 10 18.26 11.99 30.68
N ILE A 11 17.20 12.57 30.13
CA ILE A 11 16.18 11.85 29.35
C ILE A 11 15.97 12.62 28.05
N GLY A 12 16.25 11.99 26.94
CA GLY A 12 16.00 12.49 25.60
C GLY A 12 14.95 11.64 24.87
N LYS A 13 14.31 12.24 23.87
CA LYS A 13 13.56 11.50 22.89
C LYS A 13 14.55 10.75 21.98
N PRO A 14 14.31 9.47 21.62
CA PRO A 14 15.11 8.78 20.61
C PRO A 14 15.11 9.52 19.27
N ASP A 15 16.24 9.58 18.57
CA ASP A 15 16.35 10.22 17.25
C ASP A 15 15.55 9.46 16.19
N ALA A 16 15.38 8.16 16.37
CA ALA A 16 14.50 7.32 15.55
C ALA A 16 13.01 7.63 15.73
N ILE A 17 12.62 8.51 16.63
CA ILE A 17 11.24 8.99 16.82
C ILE A 17 11.12 10.44 16.34
N LEU A 18 10.17 10.72 15.47
CA LEU A 18 9.88 12.05 14.94
C LEU A 18 9.53 13.05 16.05
N ASP A 19 9.92 14.31 15.89
CA ASP A 19 9.58 15.40 16.82
C ASP A 19 8.12 15.80 16.72
N GLU A 20 7.61 15.85 15.47
CA GLU A 20 6.25 16.21 15.13
C GLU A 20 5.67 15.20 14.16
N PHE A 21 4.35 15.12 14.06
CA PHE A 21 3.69 14.29 13.04
C PHE A 21 3.84 14.95 11.66
N PRO A 22 4.65 14.40 10.74
CA PRO A 22 4.86 15.00 9.43
C PRO A 22 3.61 14.92 8.54
N LEU A 23 2.76 13.94 8.79
CA LEU A 23 1.51 13.73 8.07
C LEU A 23 0.35 14.21 8.94
N LYS A 24 -0.21 15.37 8.63
CA LYS A 24 -1.43 15.87 9.26
C LYS A 24 -2.62 15.11 8.69
N GLY A 25 -2.92 13.97 9.30
CA GLY A 25 -4.14 13.23 9.01
C GLY A 25 -5.29 13.70 9.88
N GLY A 26 -6.42 14.11 9.27
CA GLY A 26 -7.62 14.45 10.00
C GLY A 26 -7.73 15.95 10.37
N SER A 27 -8.89 16.32 10.91
CA SER A 27 -9.32 17.71 11.13
C SER A 27 -8.87 18.32 12.45
N ALA A 28 -8.21 17.60 13.34
CA ALA A 28 -7.76 18.12 14.64
C ALA A 28 -6.30 17.77 14.94
N PRO A 29 -5.49 18.72 15.44
CA PRO A 29 -4.18 18.41 15.97
C PRO A 29 -4.36 17.56 17.24
N THR A 30 -3.97 16.30 17.19
CA THR A 30 -3.98 15.39 18.33
C THR A 30 -2.56 15.22 18.86
N ALA A 31 -2.40 15.19 20.18
CA ALA A 31 -1.11 14.90 20.81
C ALA A 31 -0.63 13.47 20.54
N THR A 32 -1.53 12.56 20.20
CA THR A 32 -1.26 11.16 19.85
C THR A 32 -2.46 10.57 19.11
N HIS A 33 -2.21 9.58 18.25
CA HIS A 33 -3.24 8.76 17.59
C HIS A 33 -3.74 7.62 18.47
N TYR A 34 -3.06 7.35 19.58
CA TYR A 34 -3.41 6.25 20.49
C TYR A 34 -4.27 6.68 21.65
N CYS A 35 -5.12 5.78 22.13
CA CYS A 35 -5.96 6.00 23.29
C CYS A 35 -5.10 6.19 24.55
N PRO A 36 -5.56 7.03 25.52
CA PRO A 36 -4.91 7.11 26.82
C PRO A 36 -4.85 5.73 27.49
N GLY A 37 -3.67 5.37 28.02
CA GLY A 37 -3.45 4.04 28.64
C GLY A 37 -3.13 2.91 27.66
N CYS A 38 -3.16 3.14 26.35
CA CYS A 38 -2.76 2.15 25.35
C CYS A 38 -1.24 1.88 25.39
N GLY A 39 -0.84 0.62 25.24
CA GLY A 39 0.57 0.22 25.28
C GLY A 39 1.41 0.56 24.05
N HIS A 40 0.79 0.92 22.93
CA HIS A 40 1.51 1.23 21.70
C HIS A 40 2.57 2.32 21.88
N GLY A 41 2.25 3.43 22.57
CA GLY A 41 3.19 4.52 22.79
C GLY A 41 4.41 4.12 23.67
N ILE A 42 4.22 3.19 24.60
CA ILE A 42 5.32 2.64 25.40
C ILE A 42 6.23 1.80 24.50
N LEU A 43 5.65 0.89 23.72
CA LEU A 43 6.42 0.00 22.82
C LEU A 43 7.17 0.78 21.74
N HIS A 44 6.58 1.84 21.18
CA HIS A 44 7.29 2.74 20.23
C HIS A 44 8.56 3.33 20.85
N LYS A 45 8.49 3.82 22.09
CA LYS A 45 9.67 4.36 22.80
C LYS A 45 10.72 3.29 23.03
N LEU A 46 10.31 2.04 23.32
CA LEU A 46 11.25 0.93 23.50
C LEU A 46 11.94 0.57 22.19
N ILE A 47 11.19 0.50 21.08
CA ILE A 47 11.73 0.20 19.75
C ILE A 47 12.65 1.34 19.28
N GLY A 48 12.18 2.60 19.32
CA GLY A 48 13.00 3.76 18.93
C GLY A 48 14.29 3.87 19.73
N GLY A 49 14.22 3.70 21.06
CA GLY A 49 15.41 3.69 21.89
C GLY A 49 16.37 2.53 21.63
N ALA A 50 15.86 1.39 21.14
CA ALA A 50 16.71 0.28 20.74
C ALA A 50 17.36 0.51 19.37
N ILE A 51 16.64 1.14 18.43
CA ILE A 51 17.17 1.56 17.11
C ILE A 51 18.35 2.50 17.31
N ASP A 52 18.20 3.55 18.14
CA ASP A 52 19.27 4.50 18.45
C ASP A 52 20.46 3.83 19.13
N LYS A 53 20.19 3.08 20.20
CA LYS A 53 21.23 2.39 20.96
C LYS A 53 22.06 1.43 20.11
N LEU A 54 21.46 0.82 19.11
CA LEU A 54 22.11 -0.11 18.19
C LEU A 54 22.68 0.59 16.94
N GLU A 55 22.43 1.89 16.77
CA GLU A 55 22.90 2.67 15.61
C GLU A 55 22.49 2.03 14.28
N ILE A 56 21.17 1.74 14.12
CA ILE A 56 20.63 1.03 12.95
C ILE A 56 19.52 1.81 12.23
N GLN A 57 19.35 3.11 12.54
CA GLN A 57 18.25 3.92 12.00
C GLN A 57 18.27 4.04 10.48
N ASP A 58 19.44 4.27 9.91
CA ASP A 58 19.69 4.49 8.48
C ASP A 58 19.31 3.31 7.57
N ARG A 59 19.27 2.10 8.12
CA ARG A 59 18.92 0.86 7.42
C ARG A 59 17.71 0.14 7.98
N THR A 60 16.97 0.78 8.88
CA THR A 60 15.73 0.23 9.45
C THR A 60 14.54 0.51 8.55
N VAL A 61 13.78 -0.53 8.26
CA VAL A 61 12.50 -0.47 7.55
C VAL A 61 11.41 -1.06 8.43
N LEU A 62 10.46 -0.23 8.82
CA LEU A 62 9.28 -0.64 9.59
C LEU A 62 8.13 -0.96 8.65
N THR A 63 7.44 -2.07 8.86
CA THR A 63 6.15 -2.31 8.20
C THR A 63 5.01 -1.85 9.09
N SER A 64 4.06 -1.12 8.52
CA SER A 64 2.88 -0.60 9.22
C SER A 64 1.62 -1.21 8.58
N PRO A 65 1.17 -2.40 9.05
CA PRO A 65 -0.03 -3.06 8.55
C PRO A 65 -1.31 -2.46 9.13
N VAL A 66 -2.45 -2.93 8.65
CA VAL A 66 -3.77 -2.44 9.06
C VAL A 66 -4.06 -2.76 10.54
N GLY A 67 -4.75 -1.86 11.21
CA GLY A 67 -5.04 -1.87 12.64
C GLY A 67 -4.33 -0.72 13.36
N CYS A 68 -4.39 -0.67 14.70
CA CYS A 68 -3.73 0.41 15.47
C CYS A 68 -2.21 0.49 15.21
N ALA A 69 -1.60 -0.62 14.78
CA ALA A 69 -0.19 -0.67 14.38
C ALA A 69 0.13 0.23 13.17
N VAL A 70 -0.83 0.54 12.31
CA VAL A 70 -0.62 1.38 11.12
C VAL A 70 -0.11 2.77 11.49
N TYR A 71 -0.54 3.31 12.61
CA TYR A 71 -0.11 4.65 13.05
C TYR A 71 1.38 4.76 13.36
N ALA A 72 2.12 3.66 13.41
CA ALA A 72 3.57 3.67 13.63
C ALA A 72 4.32 4.58 12.63
N TYR A 73 3.85 4.67 11.37
CA TYR A 73 4.47 5.53 10.37
C TYR A 73 4.46 7.03 10.70
N HIS A 74 3.57 7.48 11.59
CA HIS A 74 3.55 8.86 12.07
C HIS A 74 4.63 9.15 13.12
N TYR A 75 5.24 8.13 13.71
CA TYR A 75 6.12 8.28 14.87
C TYR A 75 7.58 7.98 14.59
N PHE A 76 7.87 7.02 13.70
CA PHE A 76 9.24 6.58 13.46
C PHE A 76 9.91 7.36 12.34
N HIS A 77 11.14 7.81 12.63
CA HIS A 77 12.03 8.45 11.66
C HIS A 77 12.96 7.41 11.03
N CYS A 78 12.40 6.49 10.29
CA CYS A 78 13.10 5.45 9.53
C CYS A 78 12.29 5.09 8.29
N GLY A 79 12.81 4.21 7.44
CA GLY A 79 12.06 3.67 6.32
C GLY A 79 10.74 3.05 6.76
N ASN A 80 9.66 3.26 6.01
CA ASN A 80 8.37 2.67 6.32
C ASN A 80 7.67 2.14 5.07
N VAL A 81 7.08 0.96 5.19
CA VAL A 81 6.22 0.37 4.16
C VAL A 81 4.85 0.06 4.76
N GLN A 82 3.82 0.73 4.28
CA GLN A 82 2.45 0.39 4.64
C GLN A 82 2.02 -0.85 3.88
N THR A 83 1.50 -1.85 4.60
CA THR A 83 1.13 -3.14 4.01
C THR A 83 -0.38 -3.39 4.09
N ALA A 84 -0.89 -4.21 3.18
CA ALA A 84 -2.24 -4.72 3.30
C ALA A 84 -2.39 -5.59 4.57
N HIS A 85 -3.62 -5.69 5.08
CA HIS A 85 -3.95 -6.42 6.30
C HIS A 85 -3.49 -7.88 6.23
N GLY A 86 -2.72 -8.31 7.23
CA GLY A 86 -2.14 -9.64 7.33
C GLY A 86 -0.94 -9.92 6.41
N ARG A 87 -0.50 -8.96 5.61
CA ARG A 87 0.55 -9.18 4.59
C ARG A 87 1.93 -8.68 4.99
N ALA A 88 2.09 -8.12 6.19
CA ALA A 88 3.38 -7.65 6.68
C ALA A 88 4.48 -8.73 6.63
N PRO A 89 4.27 -10.01 7.02
CA PRO A 89 5.31 -11.02 6.93
C PRO A 89 5.71 -11.38 5.50
N ALA A 90 4.77 -11.32 4.54
CA ALA A 90 5.08 -11.53 3.13
C ALA A 90 5.93 -10.38 2.55
N VAL A 91 5.53 -9.13 2.83
CA VAL A 91 6.29 -7.93 2.43
C VAL A 91 7.66 -7.92 3.11
N GLY A 92 7.72 -8.20 4.42
CA GLY A 92 8.97 -8.32 5.17
C GLY A 92 9.91 -9.40 4.62
N THR A 93 9.36 -10.53 4.13
CA THR A 93 10.14 -11.55 3.42
C THR A 93 10.78 -10.95 2.17
N GLY A 94 10.01 -10.22 1.35
CA GLY A 94 10.52 -9.56 0.15
C GLY A 94 11.63 -8.56 0.48
N LEU A 95 11.39 -7.67 1.46
CA LEU A 95 12.37 -6.68 1.91
C LEU A 95 13.66 -7.31 2.42
N SER A 96 13.57 -8.33 3.29
CA SER A 96 14.76 -8.97 3.87
C SER A 96 15.58 -9.77 2.85
N ARG A 97 14.99 -10.12 1.70
CA ARG A 97 15.65 -10.84 0.62
C ARG A 97 16.20 -9.93 -0.47
N ALA A 98 15.52 -8.79 -0.69
CA ALA A 98 15.96 -7.80 -1.66
C ALA A 98 17.14 -6.96 -1.17
N GLU A 99 17.23 -6.72 0.15
CA GLU A 99 18.26 -5.91 0.77
C GLU A 99 18.80 -6.60 2.03
N ASP A 100 19.94 -7.27 1.88
CA ASP A 100 20.55 -8.06 2.96
C ASP A 100 20.98 -7.23 4.17
N ASN A 101 21.25 -5.94 3.98
CA ASN A 101 21.66 -5.02 5.05
C ASN A 101 20.46 -4.38 5.76
N ALA A 102 19.24 -4.54 5.27
CA ALA A 102 18.05 -3.97 5.89
C ALA A 102 17.74 -4.61 7.25
N ILE A 103 17.35 -3.79 8.20
CA ILE A 103 16.74 -4.19 9.47
C ILE A 103 15.23 -4.12 9.31
N VAL A 104 14.60 -5.26 9.09
CA VAL A 104 13.17 -5.36 8.85
C VAL A 104 12.43 -5.55 10.17
N ILE A 105 11.55 -4.60 10.50
CA ILE A 105 10.70 -4.62 11.69
C ILE A 105 9.25 -4.81 11.25
N LEU A 106 8.60 -5.86 11.73
CA LEU A 106 7.17 -6.06 11.60
C LEU A 106 6.49 -5.66 12.91
N TYR A 107 5.57 -4.70 12.84
CA TYR A 107 4.84 -4.18 13.98
C TYR A 107 3.35 -4.45 13.80
N GLN A 108 2.81 -5.47 14.49
CA GLN A 108 1.51 -6.05 14.16
C GLN A 108 0.63 -6.25 15.39
N GLY A 109 -0.69 -6.00 15.25
CA GLY A 109 -1.70 -6.37 16.24
C GLY A 109 -2.19 -7.82 16.05
N ASP A 110 -3.00 -8.29 16.98
CA ASP A 110 -3.53 -9.66 17.01
C ASP A 110 -4.48 -9.99 15.85
N GLY A 111 -5.34 -9.08 15.47
CA GLY A 111 -6.18 -9.26 14.30
C GLY A 111 -5.38 -9.33 12.99
N ASP A 112 -4.29 -8.58 12.89
CA ASP A 112 -3.42 -8.58 11.72
C ASP A 112 -2.57 -9.84 11.66
N LEU A 113 -1.85 -10.14 12.72
CA LEU A 113 -0.87 -11.23 12.76
C LEU A 113 -1.51 -12.61 12.98
N ALA A 114 -2.38 -12.73 13.99
CA ALA A 114 -2.90 -14.01 14.43
C ALA A 114 -4.22 -14.43 13.76
N SER A 115 -4.84 -13.53 12.97
CA SER A 115 -6.02 -13.83 12.17
C SER A 115 -5.68 -13.83 10.68
N ILE A 116 -5.79 -12.66 10.02
CA ILE A 116 -5.64 -12.55 8.56
C ILE A 116 -4.25 -12.99 8.10
N GLY A 117 -3.20 -12.66 8.87
CA GLY A 117 -1.80 -12.94 8.56
C GLY A 117 -1.22 -14.20 9.19
N LEU A 118 -2.04 -15.10 9.76
CA LEU A 118 -1.52 -16.27 10.46
C LEU A 118 -0.65 -17.16 9.56
N ASN A 119 -1.11 -17.45 8.36
CA ASN A 119 -0.36 -18.26 7.41
C ASN A 119 0.97 -17.61 7.03
N GLU A 120 0.97 -16.34 6.70
CA GLU A 120 2.17 -15.58 6.33
C GLU A 120 3.17 -15.51 7.48
N THR A 121 2.67 -15.32 8.71
CA THR A 121 3.50 -15.31 9.94
C THR A 121 4.19 -16.64 10.15
N ILE A 122 3.44 -17.75 10.10
CA ILE A 122 3.99 -19.09 10.28
C ILE A 122 5.00 -19.43 9.18
N GLN A 123 4.72 -19.10 7.92
CA GLN A 123 5.62 -19.38 6.82
C GLN A 123 6.92 -18.53 6.89
N ALA A 124 6.83 -17.26 7.25
CA ALA A 124 8.01 -16.42 7.44
C ALA A 124 8.89 -16.93 8.61
N ALA A 125 8.26 -17.30 9.72
CA ALA A 125 8.94 -17.88 10.87
C ALA A 125 9.60 -19.23 10.51
N ASN A 126 8.88 -20.10 9.78
CA ASN A 126 9.41 -21.41 9.36
C ASN A 126 10.62 -21.30 8.42
N ARG A 127 10.69 -20.26 7.60
CA ARG A 127 11.86 -19.99 6.76
C ARG A 127 13.00 -19.30 7.50
N GLY A 128 12.80 -18.86 8.74
CA GLY A 128 13.79 -18.13 9.52
C GLY A 128 14.17 -16.78 8.88
N GLU A 129 13.22 -16.07 8.29
CA GLU A 129 13.48 -14.80 7.61
C GLU A 129 14.16 -13.78 8.55
N LYS A 130 15.10 -12.99 8.03
CA LYS A 130 15.74 -11.91 8.80
C LYS A 130 14.74 -10.79 9.08
N MET A 131 14.02 -10.89 10.18
CA MET A 131 13.06 -9.88 10.63
C MET A 131 12.82 -9.95 12.14
N ALA A 132 12.57 -8.80 12.76
CA ALA A 132 12.10 -8.68 14.12
C ALA A 132 10.59 -8.43 14.11
N VAL A 133 9.81 -9.34 14.68
CA VAL A 133 8.36 -9.23 14.79
C VAL A 133 7.98 -8.78 16.19
N PHE A 134 7.33 -7.62 16.29
CA PHE A 134 6.73 -7.12 17.53
C PHE A 134 5.22 -7.28 17.42
N PHE A 135 4.73 -8.28 18.08
CA PHE A 135 3.32 -8.65 18.09
C PHE A 135 2.63 -8.07 19.32
N ILE A 136 1.77 -7.08 19.12
CA ILE A 136 0.93 -6.54 20.20
C ILE A 136 -0.31 -7.42 20.34
N ASN A 137 -0.37 -8.15 21.45
CA ASN A 137 -1.53 -8.89 21.86
C ASN A 137 -2.32 -8.04 22.88
N ASN A 138 -3.47 -7.55 22.45
CA ASN A 138 -4.39 -6.78 23.28
C ASN A 138 -5.80 -7.39 23.31
N THR A 139 -5.93 -8.65 22.91
CA THR A 139 -7.11 -9.52 22.94
C THR A 139 -8.29 -9.11 22.06
N VAL A 140 -8.20 -8.00 21.31
CA VAL A 140 -9.32 -7.50 20.49
C VAL A 140 -8.86 -6.77 19.23
N TYR A 141 -9.76 -6.64 18.24
CA TYR A 141 -9.62 -5.65 17.17
C TYR A 141 -9.92 -4.26 17.71
N GLY A 142 -8.92 -3.56 18.24
CA GLY A 142 -9.11 -2.28 18.92
C GLY A 142 -9.56 -1.15 18.01
N MET A 143 -8.97 -1.00 16.82
CA MET A 143 -9.23 0.11 15.89
C MET A 143 -10.69 0.20 15.45
N THR A 144 -11.33 -0.94 15.24
CA THR A 144 -12.71 -1.04 14.74
C THR A 144 -13.77 -1.07 15.85
N GLY A 145 -13.37 -0.92 17.11
CA GLY A 145 -14.28 -0.75 18.23
C GLY A 145 -14.41 -1.94 19.19
N GLY A 146 -13.49 -2.94 19.12
CA GLY A 146 -13.43 -4.02 20.12
C GLY A 146 -14.14 -5.30 19.69
N GLN A 147 -13.97 -5.75 18.46
CA GLN A 147 -14.42 -7.07 18.01
C GLN A 147 -13.51 -8.17 18.57
N MET A 148 -14.04 -9.38 18.66
CA MET A 148 -13.30 -10.56 19.11
C MET A 148 -12.12 -10.85 18.15
N ALA A 149 -10.93 -10.99 18.72
CA ALA A 149 -9.70 -11.41 18.03
C ALA A 149 -9.40 -12.90 18.31
N PRO A 150 -8.47 -13.51 17.59
CA PRO A 150 -8.02 -14.88 17.89
C PRO A 150 -7.50 -15.05 19.31
N THR A 151 -6.95 -13.98 19.90
CA THR A 151 -6.34 -13.97 21.25
C THR A 151 -7.32 -13.58 22.37
N THR A 152 -8.57 -13.22 22.08
CA THR A 152 -9.58 -12.88 23.08
C THR A 152 -9.71 -13.96 24.13
N LEU A 153 -9.74 -13.59 25.41
CA LEU A 153 -9.80 -14.54 26.53
C LEU A 153 -11.16 -15.25 26.61
N ILE A 154 -11.17 -16.43 27.22
CA ILE A 154 -12.44 -17.12 27.49
C ILE A 154 -13.25 -16.27 28.47
N GLY A 155 -14.53 -16.05 28.16
CA GLY A 155 -15.42 -15.20 28.94
C GLY A 155 -15.24 -13.70 28.72
N GLU A 156 -14.19 -13.26 27.98
CA GLU A 156 -14.01 -11.83 27.64
C GLU A 156 -15.13 -11.36 26.74
N VAL A 157 -15.81 -10.29 27.16
CA VAL A 157 -16.90 -9.64 26.42
C VAL A 157 -16.33 -8.70 25.35
N THR A 158 -16.80 -8.85 24.13
CA THR A 158 -16.44 -8.01 23.00
C THR A 158 -17.68 -7.63 22.18
N VAL A 159 -17.55 -6.68 21.27
CA VAL A 159 -18.68 -6.22 20.42
C VAL A 159 -19.30 -7.36 19.60
N THR A 160 -18.50 -8.30 19.13
CA THR A 160 -18.98 -9.47 18.36
C THR A 160 -19.21 -10.72 19.21
N CYS A 161 -18.97 -10.63 20.51
CA CYS A 161 -19.16 -11.71 21.47
C CYS A 161 -19.71 -11.14 22.80
N PRO A 162 -20.96 -10.63 22.81
CA PRO A 162 -21.52 -9.88 23.93
C PRO A 162 -21.75 -10.70 25.18
N GLU A 163 -21.89 -12.02 25.06
CA GLU A 163 -22.04 -12.97 26.18
C GLU A 163 -20.68 -13.48 26.69
N GLY A 164 -19.58 -12.96 26.17
CA GLY A 164 -18.23 -13.43 26.42
C GLY A 164 -17.82 -14.59 25.50
N ARG A 165 -16.52 -14.75 25.27
CA ARG A 165 -15.99 -15.82 24.42
C ARG A 165 -16.30 -17.19 24.98
N ASP A 166 -17.00 -17.99 24.22
CA ASP A 166 -17.32 -19.39 24.55
C ASP A 166 -16.59 -20.33 23.57
N PRO A 167 -15.67 -21.20 24.06
CA PRO A 167 -14.90 -22.10 23.20
C PRO A 167 -15.74 -23.04 22.34
N ARG A 168 -16.98 -23.35 22.77
CA ARG A 168 -17.90 -24.22 22.01
C ARG A 168 -18.29 -23.63 20.65
N PHE A 169 -18.26 -22.27 20.52
CA PHE A 169 -18.67 -21.57 19.30
C PHE A 169 -17.51 -20.91 18.59
N THR A 170 -16.52 -20.41 19.33
CA THR A 170 -15.47 -19.52 18.78
C THR A 170 -14.05 -20.03 19.02
N GLY A 171 -13.92 -21.25 19.57
CA GLY A 171 -12.62 -21.86 19.87
C GLY A 171 -11.86 -21.18 21.02
N TYR A 172 -10.67 -21.64 21.27
CA TYR A 172 -9.78 -21.16 22.33
C TYR A 172 -8.88 -20.01 21.86
N PRO A 173 -8.32 -19.19 22.79
CA PRO A 173 -7.30 -18.20 22.46
C PRO A 173 -6.11 -18.82 21.76
N LEU A 174 -5.58 -18.13 20.72
CA LEU A 174 -4.38 -18.58 20.01
C LEU A 174 -3.11 -18.15 20.76
N HIS A 175 -2.26 -19.09 21.06
CA HIS A 175 -0.97 -18.91 21.74
C HIS A 175 0.16 -18.81 20.70
N MET A 176 0.44 -17.60 20.20
CA MET A 176 1.36 -17.41 19.08
C MET A 176 2.81 -17.78 19.38
N CYS A 177 3.32 -17.47 20.58
CA CYS A 177 4.67 -17.89 20.97
C CYS A 177 4.81 -19.41 20.94
N GLU A 178 3.84 -20.13 21.46
CA GLU A 178 3.81 -21.60 21.51
C GLU A 178 3.71 -22.20 20.11
N LEU A 179 2.88 -21.62 19.23
CA LEU A 179 2.78 -22.06 17.84
C LEU A 179 4.11 -21.90 17.10
N ILE A 180 4.76 -20.74 17.24
CA ILE A 180 6.02 -20.44 16.59
C ILE A 180 7.17 -21.25 17.19
N ASP A 181 7.11 -21.58 18.48
CA ASP A 181 8.13 -22.39 19.15
C ASP A 181 8.18 -23.85 18.68
N ASN A 182 7.13 -24.33 18.04
CA ASN A 182 7.16 -25.63 17.36
C ASN A 182 7.96 -25.63 16.03
N LEU A 183 8.34 -24.46 15.52
CA LEU A 183 9.15 -24.34 14.30
C LEU A 183 10.64 -24.38 14.62
N ASN A 184 11.46 -24.92 13.73
CA ASN A 184 12.90 -25.08 13.98
C ASN A 184 13.72 -23.80 13.75
N ALA A 185 13.33 -22.97 12.79
CA ALA A 185 14.13 -21.86 12.30
C ALA A 185 14.15 -20.60 13.19
N PRO A 186 13.11 -20.24 13.97
CA PRO A 186 13.16 -19.05 14.82
C PRO A 186 14.34 -19.09 15.83
N VAL A 187 15.06 -17.97 15.92
CA VAL A 187 16.24 -17.82 16.79
C VAL A 187 15.86 -17.35 18.17
N TYR A 188 14.86 -16.48 18.25
CA TYR A 188 14.45 -15.87 19.51
C TYR A 188 12.92 -15.76 19.57
N ILE A 189 12.34 -16.21 20.70
CA ILE A 189 10.90 -16.14 20.97
C ILE A 189 10.71 -15.77 22.43
N GLU A 190 10.06 -14.63 22.70
CA GLU A 190 9.78 -14.21 24.08
C GLU A 190 8.43 -13.52 24.15
N ARG A 191 7.65 -13.83 25.20
CA ARG A 191 6.45 -13.09 25.58
C ARG A 191 6.75 -12.17 26.75
N VAL A 192 6.41 -10.90 26.62
CA VAL A 192 6.60 -9.83 27.61
C VAL A 192 5.30 -9.10 27.88
N SER A 193 5.26 -8.28 28.93
CA SER A 193 4.07 -7.50 29.29
C SER A 193 4.43 -6.03 29.57
N LEU A 194 3.47 -5.15 29.34
CA LEU A 194 3.56 -3.73 29.69
C LEU A 194 2.80 -3.39 30.99
N SER A 195 2.49 -4.38 31.82
CA SER A 195 1.69 -4.22 33.02
C SER A 195 2.27 -3.33 34.10
N ASP A 196 3.58 -3.27 34.23
CA ASP A 196 4.27 -2.47 35.25
C ASP A 196 5.71 -2.16 34.85
N VAL A 197 6.37 -1.30 35.64
CA VAL A 197 7.75 -0.84 35.38
C VAL A 197 8.76 -2.01 35.31
N LYS A 198 8.60 -3.06 36.13
CA LYS A 198 9.48 -4.23 36.11
C LYS A 198 9.33 -5.00 34.79
N ASN A 199 8.09 -5.19 34.34
CA ASN A 199 7.79 -5.88 33.08
C ASN A 199 8.15 -5.02 31.87
N ILE A 200 7.93 -3.70 31.90
CA ILE A 200 8.41 -2.77 30.84
C ILE A 200 9.93 -2.84 30.68
N ARG A 201 10.69 -2.95 31.79
CA ARG A 201 12.15 -3.17 31.72
C ARG A 201 12.53 -4.50 31.08
N LYS A 202 11.72 -5.57 31.28
CA LYS A 202 11.92 -6.85 30.58
C LYS A 202 11.61 -6.67 29.08
N ALA A 203 10.48 -6.04 28.75
CA ALA A 203 10.10 -5.74 27.36
C ALA A 203 11.20 -4.96 26.64
N LYS A 204 11.81 -3.95 27.30
CA LYS A 204 12.95 -3.22 26.76
C LYS A 204 14.10 -4.16 26.36
N ARG A 205 14.48 -5.08 27.24
CA ARG A 205 15.57 -6.04 26.95
C ARG A 205 15.23 -6.98 25.81
N ALA A 206 13.96 -7.45 25.73
CA ALA A 206 13.50 -8.32 24.66
C ALA A 206 13.54 -7.60 23.30
N VAL A 207 13.08 -6.34 23.25
CA VAL A 207 13.12 -5.49 22.04
C VAL A 207 14.57 -5.26 21.60
N GLU A 208 15.44 -4.82 22.52
CA GLU A 208 16.88 -4.61 22.22
C GLU A 208 17.52 -5.89 21.68
N LYS A 209 17.17 -7.05 22.26
CA LYS A 209 17.70 -8.34 21.83
C LYS A 209 17.21 -8.74 20.43
N ALA A 210 15.92 -8.61 20.17
CA ALA A 210 15.35 -8.91 18.86
C ALA A 210 15.99 -8.07 17.74
N LEU A 211 16.21 -6.76 17.98
CA LEU A 211 16.86 -5.89 17.01
C LEU A 211 18.37 -6.17 16.89
N LYS A 212 19.03 -6.57 17.98
CA LYS A 212 20.44 -7.01 17.93
C LYS A 212 20.60 -8.25 17.05
N ILE A 213 19.69 -9.22 17.14
CA ILE A 213 19.66 -10.40 16.27
C ILE A 213 19.59 -9.99 14.79
N GLN A 214 18.78 -8.97 14.46
CA GLN A 214 18.71 -8.43 13.10
C GLN A 214 20.00 -7.73 12.70
N LYS A 215 20.58 -6.92 13.58
CA LYS A 215 21.89 -6.27 13.35
C LYS A 215 22.98 -7.29 13.04
N GLU A 216 22.94 -8.43 13.72
CA GLU A 216 23.86 -9.56 13.54
C GLU A 216 23.47 -10.50 12.37
N GLY A 217 22.37 -10.25 11.68
CA GLY A 217 21.92 -11.06 10.54
C GLY A 217 21.51 -12.49 10.87
N LYS A 218 21.12 -12.80 12.11
CA LYS A 218 20.97 -14.19 12.60
C LYS A 218 19.62 -14.86 12.28
N GLY A 219 18.62 -14.10 11.83
CA GLY A 219 17.34 -14.67 11.40
C GLY A 219 16.13 -14.17 12.19
N TYR A 220 15.10 -15.01 12.34
CA TYR A 220 13.80 -14.64 12.84
C TYR A 220 13.75 -14.43 14.35
N ALA A 221 13.24 -13.26 14.77
CA ALA A 221 13.02 -12.93 16.17
C ALA A 221 11.55 -12.55 16.39
N PHE A 222 10.88 -13.13 17.36
CA PHE A 222 9.49 -12.91 17.69
C PHE A 222 9.31 -12.46 19.14
N VAL A 223 8.70 -11.30 19.33
CA VAL A 223 8.39 -10.76 20.67
C VAL A 223 6.90 -10.45 20.75
N GLU A 224 6.17 -11.24 21.49
CA GLU A 224 4.78 -10.99 21.84
C GLU A 224 4.70 -10.07 23.05
N VAL A 225 3.94 -8.98 22.92
CA VAL A 225 3.83 -7.93 23.94
C VAL A 225 2.38 -7.83 24.39
N LEU A 226 2.13 -8.29 25.63
CA LEU A 226 0.82 -8.14 26.25
C LEU A 226 0.57 -6.68 26.59
N SER A 227 -0.50 -6.12 26.06
CA SER A 227 -0.84 -4.70 26.11
C SER A 227 -2.35 -4.54 26.36
N PRO A 228 -2.79 -3.51 27.08
CA PRO A 228 -4.21 -3.26 27.24
C PRO A 228 -4.82 -2.61 26.00
N CYS A 229 -6.12 -2.87 25.77
CA CYS A 229 -6.95 -2.09 24.87
C CYS A 229 -7.99 -1.28 25.66
N PRO A 230 -7.77 0.01 25.96
CA PRO A 230 -8.72 0.81 26.74
C PRO A 230 -10.10 0.94 26.09
N THR A 231 -10.17 0.87 24.76
CA THR A 231 -11.43 0.96 24.00
C THR A 231 -12.37 -0.21 24.33
N ASN A 232 -11.85 -1.43 24.48
CA ASN A 232 -12.65 -2.60 24.82
C ASN A 232 -12.85 -2.73 26.33
N LEU A 233 -11.76 -2.65 27.08
CA LEU A 233 -11.77 -2.94 28.52
C LEU A 233 -12.62 -1.93 29.32
N ARG A 234 -12.54 -0.64 28.98
CA ARG A 234 -13.24 0.47 29.69
C ARG A 234 -12.96 0.47 31.19
N LEU A 235 -11.79 -0.01 31.58
CA LEU A 235 -11.30 -0.10 32.95
C LEU A 235 -10.42 1.11 33.26
N ASP A 236 -10.30 1.45 34.55
CA ASP A 236 -9.32 2.42 35.01
C ASP A 236 -7.88 1.87 34.90
N VAL A 237 -6.89 2.68 35.24
CA VAL A 237 -5.47 2.31 35.12
C VAL A 237 -5.11 1.14 36.03
N ILE A 238 -5.66 1.12 37.25
CA ILE A 238 -5.35 0.06 38.25
C ILE A 238 -6.01 -1.26 37.86
N GLU A 239 -7.25 -1.19 37.45
CA GLU A 239 -8.01 -2.35 36.97
C GLU A 239 -7.37 -2.92 35.68
N THR A 240 -6.91 -2.05 34.78
CA THR A 240 -6.20 -2.45 33.56
C THR A 240 -4.88 -3.13 33.89
N GLU A 241 -4.10 -2.64 34.85
CA GLU A 241 -2.87 -3.32 35.30
C GLU A 241 -3.16 -4.70 35.88
N LYS A 242 -4.25 -4.81 36.68
CA LYS A 242 -4.72 -6.07 37.25
C LYS A 242 -5.13 -7.05 36.16
N PHE A 243 -5.91 -6.60 35.18
CA PHE A 243 -6.31 -7.42 34.02
C PHE A 243 -5.10 -7.99 33.27
N LEU A 244 -4.10 -7.16 32.99
CA LEU A 244 -2.86 -7.61 32.34
C LEU A 244 -2.09 -8.66 33.15
N LYS A 245 -2.08 -8.54 34.46
CA LYS A 245 -1.31 -9.46 35.35
C LYS A 245 -2.08 -10.74 35.63
N GLU A 246 -3.34 -10.63 35.99
CA GLU A 246 -4.13 -11.73 36.54
C GLU A 246 -4.92 -12.50 35.48
N GLU A 247 -5.45 -11.80 34.47
CA GLU A 247 -6.24 -12.43 33.40
C GLU A 247 -5.34 -12.79 32.21
N MET A 248 -4.79 -11.78 31.53
CA MET A 248 -3.93 -12.04 30.37
C MET A 248 -2.67 -12.82 30.73
N GLY A 249 -2.02 -12.48 31.88
CA GLY A 249 -0.81 -13.17 32.31
C GLY A 249 -1.01 -14.62 32.72
N LYS A 250 -2.24 -15.01 33.09
CA LYS A 250 -2.61 -16.39 33.36
C LYS A 250 -2.79 -17.17 32.07
N GLU A 251 -3.51 -16.62 31.11
CA GLU A 251 -3.72 -17.23 29.78
C GLU A 251 -2.44 -17.23 28.95
N PHE A 252 -1.71 -16.13 28.95
CA PHE A 252 -0.47 -15.91 28.20
C PHE A 252 0.74 -15.73 29.13
N PRO A 253 1.34 -16.79 29.70
CA PRO A 253 2.44 -16.68 30.64
C PRO A 253 3.66 -15.97 30.06
N VAL A 254 4.14 -14.94 30.76
CA VAL A 254 5.32 -14.16 30.38
C VAL A 254 6.60 -14.98 30.60
N LYS A 255 7.25 -15.40 29.52
CA LYS A 255 8.49 -16.18 29.57
C LYS A 255 9.29 -16.06 28.27
N ASN A 256 10.57 -16.41 28.35
CA ASN A 256 11.38 -16.70 27.17
C ASN A 256 11.12 -18.16 26.76
N PHE A 257 10.69 -18.37 25.51
CA PHE A 257 10.43 -19.69 24.93
C PHE A 257 11.68 -20.25 24.27
N ARG A 258 12.43 -19.36 23.59
CA ARG A 258 13.61 -19.76 22.81
C ARG A 258 14.64 -18.65 22.76
N ASP A 259 15.90 -19.01 22.91
CA ASP A 259 17.05 -18.16 22.75
C ASP A 259 18.24 -18.94 22.23
N LYS A 260 18.35 -19.02 20.91
CA LYS A 260 19.47 -19.66 20.19
C LYS A 260 20.51 -18.65 19.70
N THR A 261 20.51 -17.41 20.21
CA THR A 261 21.38 -16.32 19.72
C THR A 261 22.87 -16.67 19.72
N LYS A 262 23.30 -17.52 20.65
CA LYS A 262 24.69 -17.96 20.77
C LYS A 262 25.03 -19.20 19.96
N GLU A 263 24.01 -19.88 19.43
CA GLU A 263 24.12 -21.17 18.74
C GLU A 263 24.08 -21.02 17.22
N VAL A 264 23.57 -19.89 16.74
CA VAL A 264 23.37 -19.65 15.30
C VAL A 264 24.36 -18.62 14.77
N GLU A 265 24.91 -18.92 13.60
CA GLU A 265 25.72 -18.00 12.82
C GLU A 265 24.81 -17.08 11.98
N PRO A 266 25.34 -15.93 11.51
CA PRO A 266 24.62 -15.07 10.58
C PRO A 266 24.14 -15.83 9.32
N LEU A 267 22.93 -15.58 8.89
CA LEU A 267 22.40 -16.13 7.64
C LEU A 267 23.14 -15.51 6.46
N CYS A 268 23.96 -16.30 5.80
CA CYS A 268 24.58 -15.94 4.54
C CYS A 268 23.68 -16.43 3.40
N ARG A 269 22.96 -15.53 2.76
CA ARG A 269 22.29 -15.77 1.48
C ARG A 269 23.26 -15.27 0.40
N GLY A 270 23.45 -16.02 -0.68
CA GLY A 270 24.29 -15.56 -1.80
C GLY A 270 23.85 -14.16 -2.27
N GLU A 271 24.77 -13.43 -2.90
CA GLU A 271 24.44 -12.12 -3.47
C GLU A 271 23.29 -12.25 -4.46
N SER A 272 22.31 -11.34 -4.30
CA SER A 272 21.19 -11.28 -5.24
C SER A 272 21.62 -10.51 -6.49
N ASP A 273 21.45 -11.12 -7.65
CA ASP A 273 21.74 -10.49 -8.93
C ASP A 273 20.45 -9.92 -9.54
N PHE A 274 20.30 -8.60 -9.46
CA PHE A 274 19.21 -7.83 -10.06
C PHE A 274 19.63 -7.13 -11.35
N SER A 275 20.72 -7.58 -11.99
CA SER A 275 21.09 -7.06 -13.31
C SER A 275 19.96 -7.27 -14.31
N LYS A 276 19.88 -6.38 -15.30
CA LYS A 276 18.86 -6.46 -16.35
C LYS A 276 18.92 -7.82 -17.05
N GLU A 277 20.13 -8.32 -17.32
CA GLU A 277 20.39 -9.60 -17.97
C GLU A 277 19.81 -10.78 -17.17
N SER A 278 20.02 -10.78 -15.84
CA SER A 278 19.49 -11.82 -14.96
C SER A 278 17.97 -11.74 -14.83
N LEU A 279 17.41 -10.54 -14.74
CA LEU A 279 15.96 -10.33 -14.69
C LEU A 279 15.30 -10.73 -16.02
N ASP A 280 15.87 -10.32 -17.17
CA ASP A 280 15.35 -10.68 -18.49
C ASP A 280 15.36 -12.20 -18.68
N LYS A 281 16.41 -12.89 -18.22
CA LYS A 281 16.50 -14.34 -18.25
C LYS A 281 15.45 -15.01 -17.36
N ILE A 282 15.24 -14.51 -16.13
CA ILE A 282 14.28 -15.08 -15.17
C ILE A 282 12.85 -14.88 -15.66
N PHE A 283 12.54 -13.72 -16.22
CA PHE A 283 11.21 -13.37 -16.71
C PHE A 283 10.98 -13.81 -18.16
N GLU A 284 11.96 -14.49 -18.78
CA GLU A 284 11.91 -14.91 -20.19
C GLU A 284 11.54 -13.74 -21.12
N VAL A 285 12.02 -12.53 -20.76
CA VAL A 285 11.83 -11.34 -21.60
C VAL A 285 12.60 -11.59 -22.88
N LYS A 286 11.88 -11.98 -23.94
CA LYS A 286 12.44 -11.98 -25.27
C LYS A 286 12.69 -10.53 -25.63
N SER A 287 13.95 -10.14 -25.72
CA SER A 287 14.33 -8.92 -26.42
C SER A 287 13.93 -9.11 -27.89
N GLU A 288 12.66 -8.89 -28.22
CA GLU A 288 12.41 -8.38 -29.55
C GLU A 288 13.22 -7.10 -29.58
N SER A 289 14.26 -7.08 -30.41
CA SER A 289 15.02 -5.89 -30.69
C SER A 289 14.03 -4.83 -31.20
N THR A 290 13.39 -4.12 -30.29
CA THR A 290 13.01 -2.77 -30.60
C THR A 290 14.36 -2.11 -30.84
N GLU A 291 14.70 -1.83 -32.10
CA GLU A 291 15.67 -0.79 -32.40
C GLU A 291 15.46 0.26 -31.33
N ASP A 292 16.51 0.57 -30.56
CA ASP A 292 16.41 1.48 -29.39
C ASP A 292 15.61 2.68 -29.84
N ALA A 293 14.32 2.70 -29.48
CA ALA A 293 13.45 3.78 -29.88
C ALA A 293 14.02 5.00 -29.16
N VAL A 294 14.70 5.87 -29.92
CA VAL A 294 15.31 7.07 -29.37
C VAL A 294 14.21 7.83 -28.66
N ILE A 295 14.26 7.84 -27.33
CA ILE A 295 13.27 8.57 -26.52
C ILE A 295 13.36 10.03 -26.91
N ASN A 296 12.27 10.61 -27.35
CA ASN A 296 12.20 12.03 -27.61
C ASN A 296 12.09 12.79 -26.28
N HIS A 297 13.22 13.18 -25.71
CA HIS A 297 13.31 13.94 -24.47
C HIS A 297 12.67 15.33 -24.54
N ASP A 298 12.50 15.90 -25.75
CA ASP A 298 11.80 17.18 -25.93
C ASP A 298 10.26 17.04 -25.84
N PHE A 299 9.75 15.81 -25.77
CA PHE A 299 8.32 15.58 -25.68
C PHE A 299 7.78 16.06 -24.33
N LYS A 300 6.88 17.05 -24.37
CA LYS A 300 6.22 17.55 -23.15
C LYS A 300 5.18 16.56 -22.66
N GLU A 301 5.27 16.21 -21.39
CA GLU A 301 4.36 15.30 -20.72
C GLU A 301 2.90 15.64 -21.00
N LYS A 302 2.09 14.60 -21.29
CA LYS A 302 0.65 14.66 -21.47
C LYS A 302 -0.05 13.70 -20.50
N ARG A 303 -1.05 14.21 -19.82
CA ARG A 303 -1.86 13.48 -18.83
C ARG A 303 -3.28 13.42 -19.31
N VAL A 304 -3.78 12.23 -19.60
CA VAL A 304 -5.15 11.99 -20.08
C VAL A 304 -5.89 11.12 -19.08
N LYS A 305 -6.98 11.63 -18.54
CA LYS A 305 -7.93 10.84 -17.73
C LYS A 305 -9.11 10.44 -18.57
N ILE A 306 -9.46 9.15 -18.52
CA ILE A 306 -10.67 8.61 -19.16
C ILE A 306 -11.56 8.10 -18.03
N ALA A 307 -12.85 8.47 -18.04
CA ALA A 307 -13.78 8.10 -16.98
C ALA A 307 -15.17 7.77 -17.53
N GLY A 308 -15.80 6.76 -16.93
CA GLY A 308 -17.10 6.25 -17.35
C GLY A 308 -17.58 5.11 -16.46
N PHE A 309 -18.49 4.29 -16.99
CA PHE A 309 -18.92 3.06 -16.36
C PHE A 309 -18.23 1.83 -16.96
N GLY A 310 -18.16 0.78 -16.19
CA GLY A 310 -17.75 -0.54 -16.67
C GLY A 310 -18.57 -0.97 -17.88
N GLY A 311 -17.91 -1.36 -18.97
CA GLY A 311 -18.50 -1.72 -20.26
C GLY A 311 -18.57 -0.59 -21.30
N GLN A 312 -18.25 0.66 -20.96
CA GLN A 312 -18.17 1.78 -21.91
C GLN A 312 -16.81 1.88 -22.64
N GLY A 313 -15.87 1.00 -22.36
CA GLY A 313 -14.57 0.97 -23.04
C GLY A 313 -13.53 1.95 -22.48
N VAL A 314 -13.69 2.41 -21.23
CA VAL A 314 -12.78 3.31 -20.53
C VAL A 314 -11.34 2.76 -20.53
N LEU A 315 -11.17 1.55 -19.99
CA LEU A 315 -9.86 0.92 -19.84
C LEU A 315 -9.22 0.59 -21.19
N SER A 316 -10.00 0.10 -22.17
CA SER A 316 -9.47 -0.20 -23.50
C SER A 316 -9.00 1.06 -24.24
N MET A 317 -9.67 2.20 -24.07
CA MET A 317 -9.23 3.48 -24.61
C MET A 317 -7.89 3.90 -23.97
N GLY A 318 -7.76 3.77 -22.66
CA GLY A 318 -6.52 4.05 -21.94
C GLY A 318 -5.36 3.16 -22.40
N ILE A 319 -5.59 1.85 -22.53
CA ILE A 319 -4.60 0.91 -23.06
C ILE A 319 -4.15 1.31 -24.46
N THR A 320 -5.09 1.69 -25.34
CA THR A 320 -4.72 2.09 -26.71
C THR A 320 -3.85 3.35 -26.74
N ILE A 321 -4.11 4.34 -25.87
CA ILE A 321 -3.25 5.52 -25.73
C ILE A 321 -1.87 5.13 -25.20
N ALA A 322 -1.82 4.27 -24.17
CA ALA A 322 -0.58 3.79 -23.59
C ALA A 322 0.29 3.02 -24.61
N GLU A 323 -0.30 2.10 -25.34
CA GLU A 323 0.35 1.35 -26.43
C GLU A 323 0.88 2.28 -27.54
N ALA A 324 0.07 3.27 -27.93
CA ALA A 324 0.50 4.24 -28.94
C ALA A 324 1.70 5.07 -28.45
N GLY A 325 1.73 5.46 -27.18
CA GLY A 325 2.86 6.16 -26.56
C GLY A 325 4.13 5.29 -26.53
N MET A 326 4.02 4.03 -26.10
CA MET A 326 5.14 3.09 -26.11
C MET A 326 5.69 2.87 -27.52
N LYS A 327 4.83 2.70 -28.51
CA LYS A 327 5.24 2.56 -29.92
C LYS A 327 5.86 3.83 -30.51
N SER A 328 5.65 4.97 -29.86
CA SER A 328 6.31 6.25 -30.20
C SER A 328 7.68 6.40 -29.52
N GLY A 329 8.15 5.39 -28.78
CA GLY A 329 9.40 5.48 -28.04
C GLY A 329 9.34 6.41 -26.83
N LEU A 330 8.17 6.59 -26.21
CA LEU A 330 7.96 7.46 -25.06
C LEU A 330 7.80 6.64 -23.76
N ASN A 331 8.11 7.26 -22.64
CA ASN A 331 7.77 6.71 -21.33
C ASN A 331 6.26 6.81 -21.13
N VAL A 332 5.66 5.75 -20.62
CA VAL A 332 4.20 5.66 -20.44
C VAL A 332 3.86 5.10 -19.07
N SER A 333 2.87 5.71 -18.43
CA SER A 333 2.21 5.14 -17.25
C SER A 333 0.73 4.97 -17.54
N TYR A 334 0.19 3.79 -17.20
CA TYR A 334 -1.24 3.48 -17.27
C TYR A 334 -1.72 3.07 -15.88
N TYR A 335 -2.60 3.87 -15.29
CA TYR A 335 -3.11 3.69 -13.94
C TYR A 335 -4.63 3.55 -13.93
N PRO A 336 -5.15 2.31 -13.99
CA PRO A 336 -6.59 2.05 -13.96
C PRO A 336 -7.13 2.06 -12.51
N SER A 337 -8.41 2.50 -12.39
CA SER A 337 -9.18 2.45 -11.15
C SER A 337 -10.60 1.98 -11.48
N TYR A 338 -11.02 0.87 -10.90
CA TYR A 338 -12.34 0.29 -11.07
C TYR A 338 -12.75 -0.52 -9.85
N GLY A 339 -14.07 -0.56 -9.58
CA GLY A 339 -14.63 -1.37 -8.50
C GLY A 339 -14.76 -2.85 -8.90
N PRO A 340 -15.21 -3.71 -7.96
CA PRO A 340 -15.45 -5.13 -8.20
C PRO A 340 -16.63 -5.40 -9.16
N GLU A 341 -17.45 -4.38 -9.43
CA GLU A 341 -18.60 -4.50 -10.34
C GLU A 341 -18.12 -4.60 -11.79
N GLN A 342 -18.37 -5.72 -12.43
CA GLN A 342 -18.01 -5.93 -13.84
C GLN A 342 -18.76 -5.03 -14.83
N ARG A 343 -19.94 -4.54 -14.49
CA ARG A 343 -20.77 -3.65 -15.32
C ARG A 343 -21.52 -2.65 -14.46
N GLY A 344 -21.58 -1.40 -14.93
CA GLY A 344 -22.32 -0.31 -14.28
C GLY A 344 -21.63 0.36 -13.11
N GLY A 345 -20.51 -0.21 -12.58
CA GLY A 345 -19.66 0.43 -11.59
C GLY A 345 -18.78 1.52 -12.20
N GLU A 346 -18.31 2.43 -11.37
CA GLU A 346 -17.39 3.48 -11.78
C GLU A 346 -16.07 2.89 -12.29
N SER A 347 -15.61 3.37 -13.44
CA SER A 347 -14.34 2.97 -14.03
C SER A 347 -13.61 4.20 -14.55
N ASN A 348 -12.36 4.35 -14.20
CA ASN A 348 -11.51 5.40 -14.78
C ASN A 348 -10.08 4.91 -14.96
N CYS A 349 -9.30 5.60 -15.75
CA CYS A 349 -7.86 5.41 -15.83
C CYS A 349 -7.16 6.73 -16.14
N ILE A 350 -5.92 6.84 -15.70
CA ILE A 350 -5.02 7.92 -16.06
C ILE A 350 -3.92 7.33 -16.95
N VAL A 351 -3.66 8.00 -18.07
CA VAL A 351 -2.52 7.69 -18.94
C VAL A 351 -1.60 8.90 -18.95
N ILE A 352 -0.35 8.68 -18.62
CA ILE A 352 0.71 9.67 -18.69
C ILE A 352 1.65 9.25 -19.82
N VAL A 353 1.97 10.17 -20.73
CA VAL A 353 2.96 9.97 -21.79
C VAL A 353 4.01 11.06 -21.65
N SER A 354 5.28 10.68 -21.60
CA SER A 354 6.38 11.62 -21.29
C SER A 354 7.66 11.25 -22.05
N GLY A 355 8.44 12.28 -22.42
CA GLY A 355 9.83 12.10 -22.86
C GLY A 355 10.79 11.80 -21.70
N GLU A 356 10.38 12.11 -20.47
CA GLU A 356 11.15 11.91 -19.26
C GLU A 356 10.58 10.74 -18.41
N PHE A 357 11.37 10.30 -17.44
CA PHE A 357 10.93 9.25 -16.49
C PHE A 357 9.71 9.69 -15.67
N ILE A 358 8.69 8.84 -15.60
CA ILE A 358 7.46 9.09 -14.85
C ILE A 358 7.63 8.55 -13.44
N GLY A 359 7.84 9.44 -12.47
CA GLY A 359 8.08 9.06 -11.07
C GLY A 359 6.83 8.62 -10.30
N SER A 360 5.61 8.97 -10.76
CA SER A 360 4.35 8.56 -10.14
C SER A 360 3.25 8.37 -11.18
N PRO A 361 2.48 7.27 -11.12
CA PRO A 361 1.30 7.07 -11.97
C PRO A 361 0.08 7.87 -11.50
N ALA A 362 0.07 8.31 -10.25
CA ALA A 362 -1.00 9.09 -9.64
C ALA A 362 -0.69 10.59 -9.74
N VAL A 363 -1.62 11.35 -10.30
CA VAL A 363 -1.52 12.80 -10.45
C VAL A 363 -2.81 13.47 -9.98
N ASN A 364 -2.69 14.70 -9.48
CA ASN A 364 -3.82 15.49 -9.00
C ASN A 364 -4.50 16.28 -10.13
N GLU A 365 -3.77 16.55 -11.21
CA GLU A 365 -4.26 17.35 -12.34
C GLU A 365 -3.91 16.67 -13.68
N VAL A 366 -4.82 16.82 -14.64
CA VAL A 366 -4.69 16.25 -15.99
C VAL A 366 -4.85 17.32 -17.07
N ASP A 367 -4.21 17.12 -18.22
CA ASP A 367 -4.36 17.99 -19.39
C ASP A 367 -5.73 17.80 -20.07
N THR A 368 -6.20 16.56 -20.08
CA THR A 368 -7.43 16.20 -20.77
C THR A 368 -8.24 15.19 -19.95
N LEU A 369 -9.52 15.47 -19.79
CA LEU A 369 -10.52 14.53 -19.29
C LEU A 369 -11.40 14.06 -20.46
N VAL A 370 -11.55 12.75 -20.62
CA VAL A 370 -12.53 12.13 -21.52
C VAL A 370 -13.62 11.49 -20.67
N ALA A 371 -14.82 12.05 -20.70
CA ALA A 371 -15.96 11.59 -19.90
C ALA A 371 -17.02 10.89 -20.76
N LEU A 372 -17.34 9.64 -20.42
CA LEU A 372 -18.29 8.81 -21.14
C LEU A 372 -19.70 8.82 -20.52
N ASN A 373 -19.86 9.44 -19.34
CA ASN A 373 -21.16 9.61 -18.68
C ASN A 373 -21.18 10.82 -17.75
N ARG A 374 -22.36 11.27 -17.35
CA ARG A 374 -22.56 12.46 -16.50
C ARG A 374 -21.94 12.34 -15.11
N PRO A 375 -22.10 11.24 -14.36
CA PRO A 375 -21.48 11.11 -13.04
C PRO A 375 -19.96 11.24 -13.06
N SER A 376 -19.29 10.62 -14.04
CA SER A 376 -17.84 10.72 -14.21
C SER A 376 -17.39 12.14 -14.60
N LEU A 377 -18.15 12.82 -15.46
CA LEU A 377 -17.88 14.21 -15.81
C LEU A 377 -17.92 15.12 -14.58
N GLU A 378 -18.99 15.03 -13.79
CA GLU A 378 -19.16 15.87 -12.59
C GLU A 378 -18.10 15.59 -11.53
N LYS A 379 -17.71 14.31 -11.39
CA LYS A 379 -16.72 13.90 -10.40
C LYS A 379 -15.33 14.43 -10.73
N PHE A 380 -14.90 14.34 -12.00
CA PHE A 380 -13.51 14.57 -12.37
C PHE A 380 -13.23 15.92 -13.05
N LYS A 381 -14.25 16.73 -13.33
CA LYS A 381 -14.09 18.03 -13.99
C LYS A 381 -13.12 18.99 -13.29
N HIS A 382 -12.96 18.85 -11.97
CA HIS A 382 -12.09 19.69 -11.15
C HIS A 382 -10.62 19.25 -11.15
N GLU A 383 -10.33 18.10 -11.74
CA GLU A 383 -8.96 17.61 -11.90
C GLU A 383 -8.32 18.08 -13.21
N VAL A 384 -9.05 18.80 -14.06
CA VAL A 384 -8.52 19.35 -15.32
C VAL A 384 -7.85 20.67 -15.01
N LYS A 385 -6.58 20.81 -15.39
CA LYS A 385 -5.79 22.03 -15.18
C LYS A 385 -6.28 23.19 -16.02
N GLU A 386 -5.92 24.41 -15.66
CA GLU A 386 -6.19 25.61 -16.45
C GLU A 386 -5.62 25.47 -17.89
N GLY A 387 -6.40 25.88 -18.90
CA GLY A 387 -6.09 25.67 -20.32
C GLY A 387 -6.29 24.22 -20.81
N GLY A 388 -6.75 23.32 -19.94
CA GLY A 388 -7.02 21.93 -20.26
C GLY A 388 -8.32 21.72 -21.07
N LEU A 389 -8.58 20.46 -21.42
CA LEU A 389 -9.70 20.05 -22.24
C LEU A 389 -10.58 19.03 -21.50
N ILE A 390 -11.89 19.21 -21.59
CA ILE A 390 -12.89 18.19 -21.28
C ILE A 390 -13.55 17.76 -22.60
N LEU A 391 -13.37 16.49 -22.95
CA LEU A 391 -14.00 15.85 -24.10
C LEU A 391 -15.08 14.90 -23.59
N TYR A 392 -16.33 15.06 -24.03
CA TYR A 392 -17.42 14.26 -23.50
C TYR A 392 -18.48 13.89 -24.56
N ASP A 393 -19.22 12.80 -24.31
CA ASP A 393 -20.30 12.38 -25.19
C ASP A 393 -21.52 13.30 -25.05
N SER A 394 -22.12 13.72 -26.18
CA SER A 394 -23.24 14.63 -26.20
C SER A 394 -24.51 14.10 -25.50
N ALA A 395 -24.64 12.78 -25.33
CA ALA A 395 -25.73 12.18 -24.57
C ALA A 395 -25.71 12.55 -23.08
N ILE A 396 -24.59 13.10 -22.57
CA ILE A 396 -24.49 13.65 -21.24
C ILE A 396 -25.37 14.89 -21.04
N GLY A 397 -25.73 15.57 -22.13
CA GLY A 397 -26.51 16.81 -22.14
C GLY A 397 -25.63 18.05 -21.93
N GLU A 398 -26.28 19.20 -21.67
CA GLU A 398 -25.60 20.47 -21.50
C GLU A 398 -24.64 20.43 -20.28
N PHE A 399 -23.45 20.95 -20.50
CA PHE A 399 -22.41 21.06 -19.48
C PHE A 399 -21.70 22.42 -19.62
N LYS A 400 -21.62 23.13 -18.49
CA LYS A 400 -20.82 24.36 -18.41
C LYS A 400 -19.45 24.02 -17.84
N ALA A 401 -18.41 24.22 -18.64
CA ALA A 401 -17.03 24.01 -18.21
C ALA A 401 -16.66 24.97 -17.06
N PRO A 402 -15.77 24.56 -16.17
CA PRO A 402 -15.10 25.48 -15.25
C PRO A 402 -14.36 26.59 -16.01
N GLU A 403 -14.14 27.72 -15.36
CA GLU A 403 -13.42 28.84 -15.95
C GLU A 403 -12.00 28.43 -16.38
N GLY A 404 -11.55 28.89 -17.53
CA GLY A 404 -10.24 28.55 -18.11
C GLY A 404 -10.14 27.15 -18.73
N ILE A 405 -11.23 26.33 -18.75
CA ILE A 405 -11.25 24.98 -19.31
C ILE A 405 -12.12 24.94 -20.57
N THR A 406 -11.59 24.36 -21.64
CA THR A 406 -12.37 24.10 -22.88
C THR A 406 -13.18 22.81 -22.74
N ALA A 407 -14.47 22.84 -23.10
CA ALA A 407 -15.29 21.64 -23.16
C ALA A 407 -15.81 21.40 -24.58
N ILE A 408 -15.66 20.18 -25.08
CA ILE A 408 -16.10 19.76 -26.40
C ILE A 408 -17.11 18.60 -26.25
N SER A 409 -18.31 18.83 -26.75
CA SER A 409 -19.37 17.85 -26.82
C SER A 409 -19.33 17.11 -28.16
N VAL A 410 -19.20 15.78 -28.13
CA VAL A 410 -19.11 14.93 -29.32
C VAL A 410 -20.28 13.94 -29.32
N PRO A 411 -21.05 13.77 -30.38
CA PRO A 411 -22.13 12.77 -30.44
C PRO A 411 -21.55 11.36 -30.72
N ALA A 412 -20.59 10.92 -29.87
CA ALA A 412 -19.74 9.78 -30.13
C ALA A 412 -20.50 8.45 -30.20
N PHE A 413 -21.39 8.19 -29.23
CA PHE A 413 -22.20 6.97 -29.25
C PHE A 413 -23.26 6.98 -30.38
N LYS A 414 -23.77 8.15 -30.79
CA LYS A 414 -24.61 8.29 -31.93
C LYS A 414 -23.88 7.98 -33.23
N ILE A 415 -22.70 8.58 -33.43
CA ILE A 415 -21.83 8.32 -34.58
C ILE A 415 -21.51 6.82 -34.68
N ALA A 416 -21.07 6.19 -33.59
CA ALA A 416 -20.76 4.78 -33.57
C ALA A 416 -21.98 3.90 -33.93
N LYS A 417 -23.16 4.27 -33.43
CA LYS A 417 -24.43 3.59 -33.76
C LYS A 417 -24.78 3.71 -35.26
N ASP A 418 -24.62 4.90 -35.84
CA ASP A 418 -24.90 5.18 -37.25
C ASP A 418 -23.93 4.40 -38.19
N GLN A 419 -22.72 4.09 -37.70
CA GLN A 419 -21.74 3.20 -38.36
C GLN A 419 -22.00 1.70 -38.06
N GLY A 420 -23.10 1.34 -37.41
CA GLY A 420 -23.43 -0.06 -37.10
C GLY A 420 -22.70 -0.65 -35.87
N VAL A 421 -21.85 0.12 -35.17
CA VAL A 421 -21.00 -0.37 -34.07
C VAL A 421 -21.39 0.28 -32.75
N LYS A 422 -22.56 -0.03 -32.21
CA LYS A 422 -23.20 0.63 -31.05
C LYS A 422 -22.33 0.83 -29.80
N ARG A 423 -21.24 0.07 -29.63
CA ARG A 423 -20.41 0.11 -28.44
C ARG A 423 -19.05 0.80 -28.64
N ALA A 424 -18.80 1.40 -29.83
CA ALA A 424 -17.51 1.97 -30.18
C ALA A 424 -17.44 3.51 -29.96
N GLY A 425 -18.31 4.09 -29.14
CA GLY A 425 -18.29 5.52 -28.82
C GLY A 425 -16.96 5.97 -28.20
N ASN A 426 -16.33 5.13 -27.39
CA ASN A 426 -14.99 5.36 -26.87
C ASN A 426 -13.94 5.47 -27.98
N THR A 427 -14.04 4.67 -29.05
CA THR A 427 -13.13 4.73 -30.21
C THR A 427 -13.36 5.98 -31.04
N VAL A 428 -14.61 6.48 -31.18
CA VAL A 428 -14.89 7.78 -31.77
C VAL A 428 -14.21 8.90 -30.98
N LEU A 429 -14.39 8.92 -29.64
CA LEU A 429 -13.73 9.92 -28.77
C LEU A 429 -12.20 9.83 -28.84
N LEU A 430 -11.65 8.62 -28.95
CA LEU A 430 -10.22 8.42 -29.19
C LEU A 430 -9.75 9.06 -30.50
N GLY A 431 -10.52 8.92 -31.57
CA GLY A 431 -10.26 9.56 -32.85
C GLY A 431 -10.29 11.09 -32.78
N VAL A 432 -11.25 11.64 -32.02
CA VAL A 432 -11.30 13.09 -31.75
C VAL A 432 -10.08 13.53 -30.92
N LEU A 433 -9.75 12.83 -29.85
CA LEU A 433 -8.58 13.11 -29.02
C LEU A 433 -7.28 13.11 -29.83
N MET A 434 -7.11 12.12 -30.70
CA MET A 434 -5.99 11.97 -31.62
C MET A 434 -5.91 13.16 -32.57
N ALA A 435 -7.01 13.51 -33.25
CA ALA A 435 -7.04 14.62 -34.21
C ALA A 435 -6.74 15.97 -33.57
N LEU A 436 -7.13 16.18 -32.31
CA LEU A 436 -6.81 17.36 -31.50
C LEU A 436 -5.39 17.36 -30.96
N GLY A 437 -4.59 16.32 -31.20
CA GLY A 437 -3.21 16.21 -30.72
C GLY A 437 -3.06 16.20 -29.20
N ARG A 438 -4.13 15.86 -28.46
CA ARG A 438 -4.12 16.00 -26.98
C ARG A 438 -3.28 14.95 -26.25
N ALA A 439 -2.99 13.83 -26.90
CA ALA A 439 -2.02 12.86 -26.41
C ALA A 439 -0.57 13.12 -26.91
N GLY A 440 -0.39 14.04 -27.85
CA GLY A 440 0.90 14.34 -28.47
C GLY A 440 1.46 13.22 -29.36
N ILE A 441 0.66 12.20 -29.67
CA ILE A 441 1.04 10.99 -30.39
C ILE A 441 0.47 11.04 -31.82
N GLY A 442 1.29 10.67 -32.80
CA GLY A 442 0.87 10.64 -34.21
C GLY A 442 -0.13 9.55 -34.53
N GLU A 443 -0.97 9.80 -35.55
CA GLU A 443 -2.04 8.90 -35.99
C GLU A 443 -1.58 7.46 -36.28
N GLU A 444 -0.41 7.30 -36.89
CA GLU A 444 0.15 6.00 -37.27
C GLU A 444 0.36 5.09 -36.05
N MET A 445 0.79 5.69 -34.93
CA MET A 445 1.02 4.93 -33.69
C MET A 445 -0.29 4.46 -33.05
N PHE A 446 -1.36 5.24 -33.18
CA PHE A 446 -2.70 4.80 -32.75
C PHE A 446 -3.21 3.62 -33.60
N LYS A 447 -2.94 3.62 -34.91
CA LYS A 447 -3.29 2.49 -35.79
C LYS A 447 -2.55 1.22 -35.36
N LYS A 448 -1.23 1.29 -35.18
CA LYS A 448 -0.43 0.18 -34.69
C LYS A 448 -0.84 -0.30 -33.31
N ALA A 449 -1.27 0.60 -32.42
CA ALA A 449 -1.78 0.25 -31.11
C ALA A 449 -3.10 -0.53 -31.17
N ILE A 450 -4.02 -0.13 -32.04
CA ILE A 450 -5.28 -0.85 -32.30
C ILE A 450 -4.99 -2.26 -32.86
N GLU A 451 -4.11 -2.37 -33.85
CA GLU A 451 -3.70 -3.66 -34.43
C GLU A 451 -3.15 -4.61 -33.36
N HIS A 452 -2.27 -4.12 -32.48
CA HIS A 452 -1.70 -4.88 -31.38
C HIS A 452 -2.76 -5.26 -30.33
N THR A 453 -3.56 -4.30 -29.86
CA THR A 453 -4.58 -4.53 -28.84
C THR A 453 -5.61 -5.57 -29.27
N PHE A 454 -5.97 -5.57 -30.54
CA PHE A 454 -6.96 -6.52 -31.10
C PHE A 454 -6.34 -7.69 -31.89
N SER A 455 -5.03 -7.94 -31.77
CA SER A 455 -4.33 -9.02 -32.49
C SER A 455 -4.97 -10.39 -32.30
N LYS A 456 -5.51 -10.69 -31.12
CA LYS A 456 -6.26 -11.93 -30.81
C LYS A 456 -7.68 -11.95 -31.38
N LYS A 457 -8.17 -10.85 -31.96
CA LYS A 457 -9.51 -10.72 -32.54
C LYS A 457 -9.44 -9.91 -33.85
N PRO A 458 -8.81 -10.42 -34.92
CA PRO A 458 -8.50 -9.65 -36.13
C PRO A 458 -9.71 -8.97 -36.78
N LYS A 459 -10.91 -9.56 -36.66
CA LYS A 459 -12.16 -8.97 -37.18
C LYS A 459 -12.53 -7.62 -36.54
N LEU A 460 -11.99 -7.32 -35.37
CA LEU A 460 -12.22 -6.03 -34.69
C LEU A 460 -11.21 -4.96 -35.10
N ILE A 461 -10.11 -5.30 -35.72
CA ILE A 461 -9.06 -4.35 -36.11
C ILE A 461 -9.61 -3.36 -37.16
N SER A 462 -10.09 -3.87 -38.29
CA SER A 462 -10.61 -3.01 -39.37
C SER A 462 -11.74 -2.08 -38.90
N VAL A 463 -12.66 -2.64 -38.11
CA VAL A 463 -13.80 -1.86 -37.56
C VAL A 463 -13.32 -0.74 -36.62
N ASN A 464 -12.36 -1.01 -35.71
CA ASN A 464 -11.87 0.00 -34.79
C ASN A 464 -11.01 1.06 -35.51
N LEU A 465 -10.25 0.69 -36.53
CA LEU A 465 -9.51 1.63 -37.38
C LEU A 465 -10.45 2.57 -38.14
N GLU A 466 -11.53 2.03 -38.70
CA GLU A 466 -12.56 2.81 -39.41
C GLU A 466 -13.24 3.80 -38.45
N ILE A 467 -13.69 3.35 -37.29
CA ILE A 467 -14.34 4.19 -36.27
C ILE A 467 -13.39 5.27 -35.73
N LEU A 468 -12.10 4.96 -35.54
CA LEU A 468 -11.08 5.95 -35.18
C LEU A 468 -11.03 7.08 -36.21
N GLN A 469 -11.00 6.73 -37.51
CA GLN A 469 -10.98 7.70 -38.61
C GLN A 469 -12.25 8.55 -38.68
N VAL A 470 -13.41 7.93 -38.44
CA VAL A 470 -14.69 8.66 -38.38
C VAL A 470 -14.64 9.71 -37.26
N GLY A 471 -14.13 9.37 -36.09
CA GLY A 471 -13.94 10.32 -34.98
C GLY A 471 -12.97 11.46 -35.34
N ALA A 472 -11.84 11.12 -35.95
CA ALA A 472 -10.87 12.11 -36.40
C ALA A 472 -11.42 13.04 -37.49
N LYS A 473 -12.19 12.50 -38.42
CA LYS A 473 -12.87 13.29 -39.44
C LYS A 473 -13.88 14.25 -38.82
N TRP A 474 -14.70 13.75 -37.91
CA TRP A 474 -15.67 14.58 -37.19
C TRP A 474 -14.99 15.79 -36.52
N ALA A 475 -13.84 15.56 -35.86
CA ALA A 475 -13.09 16.64 -35.23
C ALA A 475 -12.62 17.69 -36.24
N ARG A 476 -12.05 17.27 -37.36
CA ARG A 476 -11.62 18.18 -38.45
C ARG A 476 -12.75 18.99 -39.06
N ASP A 477 -13.92 18.35 -39.20
CA ASP A 477 -15.08 19.00 -39.86
C ASP A 477 -15.82 19.97 -38.91
N ASN A 478 -15.71 19.82 -37.57
CA ASN A 478 -16.54 20.57 -36.63
C ASN A 478 -15.73 21.44 -35.65
N LEU A 479 -14.40 21.28 -35.56
CA LEU A 479 -13.56 21.94 -34.54
C LEU A 479 -12.39 22.76 -35.14
N SER A 480 -12.33 22.89 -36.46
CA SER A 480 -11.35 23.70 -37.18
C SER A 480 -11.65 25.20 -37.11
#